data_9a1a5cd9a3905f16e5e96c544ccadcc6
#
_entry.id   9a1a5cd9a3905f16e5e96c544ccadcc6
#
_cell.length_a   1.000
_cell.length_b   1.000
_cell.length_c   1.000
_cell.angle_alpha   90.00
_cell.angle_beta   90.00
_cell.angle_gamma   90.00
#
_symmetry.space_group_name_H-M   'P 1'
#
loop_
_entity.id
_entity.type
_entity.pdbx_description
1 polymer ?
#
loop_
_entity_poly.entity_id
_entity_poly.type
_entity_poly.pdbx_seq_one_letter_code
_entity_poly.pdbx_strand_id
1 'polypeptide(L)'
;MDTKKQNIESLQLESERLLLNSLSYKDIPKIIEYAVNPKISENVINIPFPYFEQDAIFWINSANQDLKTGEAYKFAIRLKDDKNLEFMGGIGLLVDKKHNRAELGYWIAEHFWSKGFMSEAVEKILEFGFETVELNKIIANHFLTNPASGKVMIKNKMIKEAEIKEHFKKGDTYLDIIQYRLTRKEYQESVYKK
;
A
#
# COMPACT_ATOMS: atom_id res chain seq x y z
N MET A 1 -9.87 -26.81 -15.86
CA MET A 1 -9.27 -26.53 -14.54
C MET A 1 -9.78 -25.18 -14.13
N ASP A 2 -10.84 -25.17 -13.32
CA ASP A 2 -11.53 -23.95 -12.93
C ASP A 2 -10.74 -23.19 -11.87
N THR A 3 -10.08 -22.16 -12.31
CA THR A 3 -9.52 -21.15 -11.42
C THR A 3 -10.64 -20.37 -10.77
N LYS A 4 -10.70 -20.43 -9.45
CA LYS A 4 -11.57 -19.64 -8.58
C LYS A 4 -11.60 -18.19 -9.04
N LYS A 5 -12.60 -17.79 -9.82
CA LYS A 5 -13.04 -16.40 -9.95
C LYS A 5 -13.59 -16.01 -8.58
N GLN A 6 -12.72 -15.60 -7.65
CA GLN A 6 -13.17 -14.83 -6.51
C GLN A 6 -13.94 -13.63 -7.07
N ASN A 7 -15.10 -13.38 -6.51
CA ASN A 7 -15.93 -12.25 -6.90
C ASN A 7 -15.12 -10.97 -6.61
N ILE A 8 -14.51 -10.41 -7.64
CA ILE A 8 -13.52 -9.31 -7.55
C ILE A 8 -14.14 -8.07 -6.89
N GLU A 9 -15.46 -7.91 -7.00
CA GLU A 9 -16.21 -6.79 -6.42
C GLU A 9 -16.33 -6.87 -4.88
N SER A 10 -16.03 -8.02 -4.25
CA SER A 10 -16.09 -8.23 -2.81
C SER A 10 -14.74 -8.54 -2.16
N LEU A 11 -13.63 -8.25 -2.86
CA LEU A 11 -12.30 -8.52 -2.30
C LEU A 11 -12.06 -7.67 -1.06
N GLN A 12 -11.94 -8.31 0.09
CA GLN A 12 -11.57 -7.68 1.35
C GLN A 12 -10.57 -8.54 2.12
N LEU A 13 -9.71 -7.88 2.87
CA LEU A 13 -8.71 -8.51 3.73
C LEU A 13 -8.95 -8.01 5.16
N GLU A 14 -8.91 -8.90 6.11
CA GLU A 14 -9.13 -8.57 7.51
C GLU A 14 -7.93 -8.93 8.36
N SER A 15 -7.59 -8.04 9.28
CA SER A 15 -6.63 -8.27 10.36
C SER A 15 -7.34 -8.21 11.72
N GLU A 16 -6.62 -8.13 12.81
CA GLU A 16 -7.20 -8.00 14.15
C GLU A 16 -8.07 -6.72 14.25
N ARG A 17 -7.52 -5.56 13.85
CA ARG A 17 -8.17 -4.26 14.00
C ARG A 17 -8.65 -3.63 12.70
N LEU A 18 -8.17 -4.12 11.56
CA LEU A 18 -8.36 -3.43 10.28
C LEU A 18 -9.18 -4.25 9.29
N LEU A 19 -9.96 -3.52 8.49
CA LEU A 19 -10.58 -3.96 7.27
C LEU A 19 -9.91 -3.24 6.09
N LEU A 20 -9.36 -4.00 5.14
CA LEU A 20 -8.85 -3.51 3.87
C LEU A 20 -9.86 -3.89 2.80
N ASN A 21 -10.52 -2.92 2.18
CA ASN A 21 -11.55 -3.16 1.17
C ASN A 21 -11.46 -2.15 0.02
N SER A 22 -12.33 -2.29 -0.97
CA SER A 22 -12.34 -1.42 -2.13
C SER A 22 -12.55 0.04 -1.75
N LEU A 23 -11.86 0.93 -2.47
CA LEU A 23 -12.10 2.37 -2.45
C LEU A 23 -13.47 2.67 -3.08
N SER A 24 -14.16 3.67 -2.54
CA SER A 24 -15.46 4.12 -3.03
C SER A 24 -15.55 5.65 -3.10
N TYR A 25 -16.49 6.17 -3.88
CA TYR A 25 -16.71 7.63 -3.95
C TYR A 25 -17.15 8.25 -2.62
N LYS A 26 -17.64 7.45 -1.67
CA LYS A 26 -17.93 7.90 -0.30
C LYS A 26 -16.68 8.29 0.48
N ASP A 27 -15.52 7.82 0.05
CA ASP A 27 -14.24 8.11 0.68
C ASP A 27 -13.66 9.46 0.25
N ILE A 28 -14.15 10.06 -0.84
CA ILE A 28 -13.60 11.29 -1.44
C ILE A 28 -13.40 12.41 -0.40
N PRO A 29 -14.38 12.75 0.45
CA PRO A 29 -14.20 13.83 1.43
C PRO A 29 -13.02 13.57 2.36
N LYS A 30 -12.84 12.33 2.84
CA LYS A 30 -11.73 11.96 3.73
C LYS A 30 -10.41 11.81 3.01
N ILE A 31 -10.40 11.33 1.79
CA ILE A 31 -9.19 11.29 0.95
C ILE A 31 -8.65 12.71 0.79
N ILE A 32 -9.49 13.67 0.41
CA ILE A 32 -9.09 15.07 0.24
C ILE A 32 -8.61 15.65 1.57
N GLU A 33 -9.41 15.53 2.65
CA GLU A 33 -9.08 16.03 3.98
C GLU A 33 -7.68 15.60 4.42
N TYR A 34 -7.30 14.35 4.14
CA TYR A 34 -6.02 13.81 4.59
C TYR A 34 -4.88 14.07 3.59
N ALA A 35 -5.15 13.99 2.28
CA ALA A 35 -4.13 14.16 1.25
C ALA A 35 -3.63 15.60 1.09
N VAL A 36 -4.41 16.61 1.50
CA VAL A 36 -3.96 18.03 1.53
C VAL A 36 -2.91 18.30 2.61
N ASN A 37 -2.65 17.35 3.52
CA ASN A 37 -1.58 17.50 4.51
C ASN A 37 -0.21 17.38 3.80
N PRO A 38 0.64 18.44 3.81
CA PRO A 38 1.94 18.39 3.16
C PRO A 38 2.81 17.22 3.60
N LYS A 39 2.73 16.81 4.89
CA LYS A 39 3.47 15.68 5.40
C LYS A 39 3.12 14.35 4.72
N ILE A 40 1.92 14.23 4.14
CA ILE A 40 1.54 13.07 3.34
C ILE A 40 2.16 13.18 1.94
N SER A 41 1.90 14.31 1.25
CA SER A 41 2.41 14.50 -0.11
C SER A 41 3.94 14.48 -0.16
N GLU A 42 4.64 15.04 0.81
CA GLU A 42 6.11 15.03 0.88
C GLU A 42 6.71 13.62 0.95
N ASN A 43 5.97 12.66 1.50
CA ASN A 43 6.42 11.29 1.74
C ASN A 43 5.86 10.25 0.76
N VAL A 44 4.99 10.66 -0.17
CA VAL A 44 4.38 9.78 -1.18
C VAL A 44 4.57 10.40 -2.56
N ILE A 45 5.14 9.63 -3.49
CA ILE A 45 5.47 10.17 -4.82
C ILE A 45 4.22 10.47 -5.66
N ASN A 46 3.20 9.63 -5.56
CA ASN A 46 2.03 9.66 -6.44
C ASN A 46 0.85 10.46 -5.85
N ILE A 47 1.05 11.20 -4.76
CA ILE A 47 0.05 12.13 -4.22
C ILE A 47 0.47 13.55 -4.64
N PRO A 48 -0.29 14.20 -5.53
CA PRO A 48 0.00 15.57 -5.94
C PRO A 48 -0.24 16.55 -4.79
N PHE A 49 0.36 17.75 -4.89
CA PHE A 49 0.09 18.85 -3.98
C PHE A 49 0.01 20.16 -4.79
N PRO A 50 -1.09 20.91 -4.68
CA PRO A 50 -2.31 20.61 -3.90
C PRO A 50 -3.08 19.40 -4.44
N TYR A 51 -3.91 18.75 -3.58
CA TYR A 51 -4.73 17.61 -3.91
C TYR A 51 -6.18 18.04 -4.09
N PHE A 52 -6.81 17.66 -5.20
CA PHE A 52 -8.17 18.04 -5.57
C PHE A 52 -9.10 16.85 -5.66
N GLU A 53 -10.41 17.11 -5.71
CA GLU A 53 -11.45 16.07 -5.84
C GLU A 53 -11.23 15.18 -7.07
N GLN A 54 -10.83 15.75 -8.18
CA GLN A 54 -10.53 15.02 -9.41
C GLN A 54 -9.38 14.01 -9.25
N ASP A 55 -8.41 14.28 -8.38
CA ASP A 55 -7.32 13.36 -8.08
C ASP A 55 -7.85 12.13 -7.31
N ALA A 56 -8.77 12.36 -6.37
CA ALA A 56 -9.44 11.29 -5.64
C ALA A 56 -10.29 10.41 -6.57
N ILE A 57 -11.09 11.04 -7.45
CA ILE A 57 -11.90 10.34 -8.45
C ILE A 57 -11.00 9.52 -9.38
N PHE A 58 -9.91 10.09 -9.87
CA PHE A 58 -8.95 9.39 -10.72
C PHE A 58 -8.36 8.17 -9.99
N TRP A 59 -7.92 8.34 -8.74
CA TRP A 59 -7.34 7.25 -7.96
C TRP A 59 -8.34 6.10 -7.74
N ILE A 60 -9.59 6.40 -7.38
CA ILE A 60 -10.66 5.41 -7.17
C ILE A 60 -10.94 4.65 -8.49
N ASN A 61 -11.08 5.36 -9.61
CA ASN A 61 -11.34 4.74 -10.90
C ASN A 61 -10.19 3.85 -11.35
N SER A 62 -8.95 4.33 -11.22
CA SER A 62 -7.75 3.53 -11.49
C SER A 62 -7.72 2.28 -10.60
N ALA A 63 -7.98 2.40 -9.30
CA ALA A 63 -7.98 1.26 -8.39
C ALA A 63 -9.00 0.18 -8.82
N ASN A 64 -10.21 0.60 -9.19
CA ASN A 64 -11.27 -0.32 -9.65
C ASN A 64 -10.94 -0.96 -11.00
N GLN A 65 -10.29 -0.23 -11.91
CA GLN A 65 -9.86 -0.77 -13.20
C GLN A 65 -8.70 -1.76 -13.03
N ASP A 66 -7.67 -1.37 -12.27
CA ASP A 66 -6.48 -2.18 -12.04
C ASP A 66 -6.82 -3.51 -11.34
N LEU A 67 -7.80 -3.48 -10.43
CA LEU A 67 -8.29 -4.67 -9.76
C LEU A 67 -8.89 -5.68 -10.77
N LYS A 68 -9.67 -5.20 -11.74
CA LYS A 68 -10.27 -6.05 -12.78
C LYS A 68 -9.23 -6.69 -13.69
N THR A 69 -8.16 -5.97 -13.97
CA THR A 69 -7.06 -6.46 -14.82
C THR A 69 -6.00 -7.22 -14.02
N GLY A 70 -5.96 -7.07 -12.68
CA GLY A 70 -4.90 -7.60 -11.83
C GLY A 70 -3.55 -6.89 -12.03
N GLU A 71 -3.57 -5.66 -12.50
CA GLU A 71 -2.39 -4.80 -12.63
C GLU A 71 -2.02 -4.12 -11.33
N ALA A 72 -3.02 -3.87 -10.47
CA ALA A 72 -2.79 -3.48 -9.10
C ALA A 72 -3.94 -3.91 -8.18
N TYR A 73 -3.62 -4.05 -6.90
CA TYR A 73 -4.57 -4.31 -5.82
C TYR A 73 -4.48 -3.17 -4.83
N LYS A 74 -5.43 -2.23 -4.88
CA LYS A 74 -5.44 -1.03 -4.03
C LYS A 74 -6.64 -1.07 -3.10
N PHE A 75 -6.40 -0.85 -1.80
CA PHE A 75 -7.40 -0.94 -0.74
C PHE A 75 -7.45 0.34 0.08
N ALA A 76 -8.66 0.68 0.53
CA ALA A 76 -8.86 1.58 1.65
C ALA A 76 -8.56 0.85 2.96
N ILE A 77 -7.91 1.52 3.90
CA ILE A 77 -7.70 1.05 5.26
C ILE A 77 -8.79 1.62 6.14
N ARG A 78 -9.45 0.77 6.96
CA ARG A 78 -10.52 1.16 7.88
C ARG A 78 -10.36 0.46 9.23
N LEU A 79 -10.87 1.07 10.31
CA LEU A 79 -11.01 0.39 11.60
C LEU A 79 -12.26 -0.48 11.61
N LYS A 80 -12.15 -1.73 12.04
CA LYS A 80 -13.28 -2.66 12.12
C LYS A 80 -14.30 -2.24 13.17
N ASP A 81 -13.85 -1.64 14.27
CA ASP A 81 -14.70 -1.20 15.37
C ASP A 81 -15.35 0.17 15.13
N ASP A 82 -14.99 0.85 14.02
CA ASP A 82 -15.66 2.08 13.62
C ASP A 82 -16.97 1.76 12.89
N LYS A 83 -18.09 2.19 13.48
CA LYS A 83 -19.44 1.98 12.90
C LYS A 83 -19.60 2.54 11.48
N ASN A 84 -18.86 3.58 11.15
CA ASN A 84 -18.89 4.23 9.84
C ASN A 84 -17.88 3.64 8.88
N LEU A 85 -16.97 2.80 9.34
CA LEU A 85 -15.84 2.27 8.54
C LEU A 85 -15.10 3.40 7.81
N GLU A 86 -14.79 4.49 8.53
CA GLU A 86 -14.19 5.68 7.96
C GLU A 86 -12.84 5.36 7.32
N PHE A 87 -12.58 6.01 6.18
CA PHE A 87 -11.32 5.91 5.47
C PHE A 87 -10.17 6.47 6.31
N MET A 88 -9.11 5.71 6.50
CA MET A 88 -7.91 6.10 7.26
C MET A 88 -6.70 6.37 6.37
N GLY A 89 -6.65 5.74 5.19
CA GLY A 89 -5.51 5.76 4.28
C GLY A 89 -5.64 4.69 3.21
N GLY A 90 -4.59 4.52 2.40
CA GLY A 90 -4.56 3.55 1.34
C GLY A 90 -3.33 2.67 1.37
N ILE A 91 -3.48 1.44 0.88
CA ILE A 91 -2.41 0.46 0.72
C ILE A 91 -2.63 -0.34 -0.55
N GLY A 92 -1.56 -0.76 -1.22
CA GLY A 92 -1.73 -1.60 -2.41
C GLY A 92 -0.44 -2.17 -2.95
N LEU A 93 -0.63 -3.08 -3.90
CA LEU A 93 0.42 -3.74 -4.68
C LEU A 93 0.27 -3.33 -6.15
N LEU A 94 1.29 -2.74 -6.74
CA LEU A 94 1.40 -2.53 -8.19
C LEU A 94 2.14 -3.72 -8.79
N VAL A 95 1.48 -4.50 -9.65
CA VAL A 95 1.95 -5.82 -10.08
C VAL A 95 2.68 -5.73 -11.43
N ASP A 96 3.89 -6.22 -11.44
CA ASP A 96 4.64 -6.52 -12.67
C ASP A 96 4.45 -8.01 -12.99
N LYS A 97 3.41 -8.31 -13.77
CA LYS A 97 3.05 -9.69 -14.12
C LYS A 97 4.16 -10.43 -14.88
N LYS A 98 4.89 -9.70 -15.74
CA LYS A 98 5.96 -10.29 -16.52
C LYS A 98 7.08 -10.88 -15.66
N HIS A 99 7.36 -10.23 -14.53
CA HIS A 99 8.44 -10.63 -13.63
C HIS A 99 7.93 -11.26 -12.32
N ASN A 100 6.61 -11.51 -12.22
CA ASN A 100 5.94 -12.06 -11.04
C ASN A 100 6.37 -11.37 -9.73
N ARG A 101 6.33 -10.03 -9.73
CA ARG A 101 6.69 -9.19 -8.59
C ARG A 101 5.70 -8.05 -8.44
N ALA A 102 5.72 -7.39 -7.28
CA ALA A 102 4.95 -6.17 -7.07
C ALA A 102 5.74 -5.13 -6.28
N GLU A 103 5.32 -3.87 -6.43
CA GLU A 103 5.73 -2.79 -5.55
C GLU A 103 4.61 -2.49 -4.56
N LEU A 104 4.95 -2.51 -3.28
CA LEU A 104 4.08 -2.14 -2.18
C LEU A 104 4.12 -0.62 -1.97
N GLY A 105 2.94 0.02 -2.03
CA GLY A 105 2.76 1.42 -1.69
C GLY A 105 1.70 1.60 -0.62
N TYR A 106 1.89 2.57 0.29
CA TYR A 106 0.93 2.88 1.35
C TYR A 106 1.07 4.30 1.88
N TRP A 107 -0.02 4.78 2.44
CA TRP A 107 -0.07 6.00 3.23
C TRP A 107 -1.25 5.95 4.22
N ILE A 108 -1.17 6.72 5.29
CA ILE A 108 -2.22 6.81 6.31
C ILE A 108 -2.23 8.23 6.89
N ALA A 109 -3.40 8.74 7.25
CA ALA A 109 -3.57 10.06 7.82
C ALA A 109 -2.75 10.25 9.11
N GLU A 110 -2.22 11.47 9.31
CA GLU A 110 -1.26 11.78 10.38
C GLU A 110 -1.73 11.37 11.77
N HIS A 111 -3.01 11.60 12.08
CA HIS A 111 -3.56 11.29 13.42
C HIS A 111 -3.64 9.78 13.74
N PHE A 112 -3.40 8.90 12.74
CA PHE A 112 -3.27 7.46 12.92
C PHE A 112 -1.82 6.98 13.02
N TRP A 113 -0.82 7.86 12.89
CA TRP A 113 0.58 7.49 12.97
C TRP A 113 0.96 6.94 14.34
N SER A 114 2.03 6.17 14.39
CA SER A 114 2.62 5.58 15.59
C SER A 114 1.72 4.63 16.40
N LYS A 115 0.54 4.26 15.86
CA LYS A 115 -0.42 3.34 16.49
C LYS A 115 -0.31 1.89 16.01
N GLY A 116 0.65 1.61 15.12
CA GLY A 116 0.89 0.27 14.57
C GLY A 116 -0.03 -0.15 13.43
N PHE A 117 -1.04 0.65 13.07
CA PHE A 117 -2.00 0.32 12.03
C PHE A 117 -1.34 0.03 10.67
N MET A 118 -0.38 0.86 10.24
CA MET A 118 0.29 0.61 8.96
C MET A 118 1.10 -0.69 8.97
N SER A 119 1.74 -1.05 10.09
CA SER A 119 2.46 -2.32 10.17
C SER A 119 1.52 -3.52 10.04
N GLU A 120 0.34 -3.45 10.65
CA GLU A 120 -0.70 -4.47 10.58
C GLU A 120 -1.31 -4.58 9.17
N ALA A 121 -1.56 -3.43 8.51
CA ALA A 121 -2.03 -3.41 7.12
C ALA A 121 -1.00 -4.01 6.15
N VAL A 122 0.30 -3.70 6.35
CA VAL A 122 1.39 -4.24 5.53
C VAL A 122 1.54 -5.75 5.73
N GLU A 123 1.42 -6.26 6.95
CA GLU A 123 1.42 -7.71 7.21
C GLU A 123 0.35 -8.41 6.38
N LYS A 124 -0.87 -7.87 6.40
CA LYS A 124 -2.01 -8.46 5.69
C LYS A 124 -1.89 -8.37 4.17
N ILE A 125 -1.35 -7.29 3.62
CA ILE A 125 -1.17 -7.16 2.17
C ILE A 125 -0.01 -8.04 1.66
N LEU A 126 1.03 -8.26 2.46
CA LEU A 126 2.11 -9.19 2.13
C LEU A 126 1.60 -10.63 2.10
N GLU A 127 0.81 -11.05 3.10
CA GLU A 127 0.13 -12.35 3.10
C GLU A 127 -0.70 -12.52 1.83
N PHE A 128 -1.56 -11.55 1.49
CA PHE A 128 -2.36 -11.57 0.27
C PHE A 128 -1.50 -11.69 -0.99
N GLY A 129 -0.42 -10.91 -1.08
CA GLY A 129 0.48 -10.91 -2.23
C GLY A 129 1.18 -12.26 -2.43
N PHE A 130 1.61 -12.91 -1.36
CA PHE A 130 2.30 -14.20 -1.44
C PHE A 130 1.35 -15.39 -1.52
N GLU A 131 0.25 -15.40 -0.79
CA GLU A 131 -0.62 -16.58 -0.68
C GLU A 131 -1.75 -16.57 -1.73
N THR A 132 -2.29 -15.39 -2.09
CA THR A 132 -3.44 -15.29 -3.00
C THR A 132 -3.00 -14.87 -4.41
N VAL A 133 -2.17 -13.83 -4.55
CA VAL A 133 -1.68 -13.38 -5.87
C VAL A 133 -0.53 -14.24 -6.36
N GLU A 134 0.09 -15.00 -5.47
CA GLU A 134 1.20 -15.91 -5.76
C GLU A 134 2.47 -15.22 -6.28
N LEU A 135 2.74 -13.99 -5.82
CA LEU A 135 3.94 -13.24 -6.20
C LEU A 135 5.23 -13.94 -5.74
N ASN A 136 6.29 -13.79 -6.54
CA ASN A 136 7.62 -14.27 -6.17
C ASN A 136 8.40 -13.25 -5.32
N LYS A 137 8.20 -11.94 -5.54
CA LYS A 137 8.92 -10.88 -4.84
C LYS A 137 8.02 -9.67 -4.65
N ILE A 138 8.05 -9.08 -3.46
CA ILE A 138 7.46 -7.76 -3.19
C ILE A 138 8.58 -6.81 -2.79
N ILE A 139 8.63 -5.64 -3.42
CA ILE A 139 9.53 -4.55 -3.07
C ILE A 139 8.74 -3.41 -2.44
N ALA A 140 9.41 -2.58 -1.65
CA ALA A 140 8.85 -1.33 -1.13
C ALA A 140 9.95 -0.28 -1.02
N ASN A 141 9.58 0.96 -1.29
CA ASN A 141 10.52 2.07 -1.30
C ASN A 141 10.11 3.12 -0.27
N HIS A 142 11.08 3.78 0.35
CA HIS A 142 10.82 5.00 1.10
C HIS A 142 11.92 6.03 0.83
N PHE A 143 11.58 7.31 0.93
CA PHE A 143 12.56 8.39 0.84
C PHE A 143 13.49 8.36 2.06
N LEU A 144 14.76 8.75 1.88
CA LEU A 144 15.72 8.86 2.99
C LEU A 144 15.17 9.71 4.13
N THR A 145 14.36 10.72 3.80
CA THR A 145 13.71 11.63 4.75
C THR A 145 12.56 11.01 5.54
N ASN A 146 12.10 9.78 5.17
CA ASN A 146 11.00 9.08 5.82
C ASN A 146 11.42 7.74 6.47
N PRO A 147 12.25 7.76 7.52
CA PRO A 147 12.68 6.52 8.18
C PRO A 147 11.52 5.77 8.89
N ALA A 148 10.39 6.44 9.14
CA ALA A 148 9.22 5.81 9.73
C ALA A 148 8.64 4.72 8.82
N SER A 149 8.59 4.96 7.50
CA SER A 149 8.18 3.97 6.51
C SER A 149 9.13 2.76 6.50
N GLY A 150 10.45 3.00 6.57
CA GLY A 150 11.45 1.92 6.68
C GLY A 150 11.24 1.03 7.91
N LYS A 151 10.87 1.62 9.07
CA LYS A 151 10.55 0.85 10.29
C LYS A 151 9.33 -0.07 10.09
N VAL A 152 8.33 0.37 9.34
CA VAL A 152 7.16 -0.47 8.98
C VAL A 152 7.61 -1.67 8.15
N MET A 153 8.46 -1.46 7.15
CA MET A 153 8.99 -2.52 6.28
C MET A 153 9.82 -3.54 7.10
N ILE A 154 10.73 -3.07 7.95
CA ILE A 154 11.58 -3.92 8.81
C ILE A 154 10.72 -4.74 9.77
N LYS A 155 9.70 -4.13 10.40
CA LYS A 155 8.77 -4.84 11.30
C LYS A 155 8.06 -6.00 10.59
N ASN A 156 7.80 -5.84 9.29
CA ASN A 156 7.22 -6.85 8.41
C ASN A 156 8.26 -7.75 7.73
N LYS A 157 9.46 -7.87 8.31
CA LYS A 157 10.52 -8.78 7.84
C LYS A 157 11.07 -8.48 6.45
N MET A 158 10.74 -7.32 5.88
CA MET A 158 11.37 -6.90 4.63
C MET A 158 12.84 -6.55 4.87
N ILE A 159 13.69 -6.90 3.94
CA ILE A 159 15.14 -6.78 4.01
C ILE A 159 15.60 -5.61 3.16
N LYS A 160 16.43 -4.70 3.70
CA LYS A 160 17.05 -3.63 2.91
C LYS A 160 17.86 -4.25 1.77
N GLU A 161 17.54 -3.84 0.53
CA GLU A 161 18.20 -4.34 -0.67
C GLU A 161 19.16 -3.33 -1.27
N ALA A 162 18.75 -2.05 -1.32
CA ALA A 162 19.58 -1.00 -1.92
C ALA A 162 19.27 0.39 -1.35
N GLU A 163 20.25 1.28 -1.52
CA GLU A 163 20.06 2.73 -1.46
C GLU A 163 20.28 3.27 -2.88
N ILE A 164 19.27 3.95 -3.44
CA ILE A 164 19.28 4.38 -4.83
C ILE A 164 19.22 5.90 -4.85
N LYS A 165 20.26 6.49 -5.47
CA LYS A 165 20.40 7.94 -5.54
C LYS A 165 19.54 8.51 -6.66
N GLU A 166 18.97 9.70 -6.41
CA GLU A 166 18.24 10.50 -7.39
C GLU A 166 17.19 9.71 -8.17
N HIS A 167 16.49 8.78 -7.47
CA HIS A 167 15.59 7.80 -8.09
C HIS A 167 14.29 8.41 -8.57
N PHE A 168 13.70 9.32 -7.78
CA PHE A 168 12.48 10.03 -8.14
C PHE A 168 12.71 11.52 -8.28
N LYS A 169 12.05 12.12 -9.27
CA LYS A 169 11.95 13.58 -9.37
C LYS A 169 10.62 14.05 -8.81
N LYS A 170 10.66 15.01 -7.88
CA LYS A 170 9.48 15.65 -7.32
C LYS A 170 9.65 17.18 -7.39
N GLY A 171 8.84 17.84 -8.25
CA GLY A 171 9.12 19.22 -8.63
C GLY A 171 10.51 19.32 -9.28
N ASP A 172 11.36 20.16 -8.76
CA ASP A 172 12.74 20.34 -9.24
C ASP A 172 13.78 19.58 -8.41
N THR A 173 13.34 18.76 -7.45
CA THR A 173 14.23 18.02 -6.54
C THR A 173 14.28 16.55 -6.92
N TYR A 174 15.48 15.99 -6.99
CA TYR A 174 15.70 14.54 -7.06
C TYR A 174 15.80 13.95 -5.67
N LEU A 175 15.14 12.81 -5.46
CA LEU A 175 14.99 12.19 -4.17
C LEU A 175 15.66 10.81 -4.16
N ASP A 176 16.47 10.59 -3.14
CA ASP A 176 17.07 9.29 -2.84
C ASP A 176 16.06 8.40 -2.15
N ILE A 177 16.14 7.10 -2.41
CA ILE A 177 15.31 6.11 -1.76
C ILE A 177 16.14 5.00 -1.11
N ILE A 178 15.52 4.34 -0.13
CA ILE A 178 15.93 3.02 0.34
C ILE A 178 14.89 2.01 -0.14
N GLN A 179 15.36 1.00 -0.87
CA GLN A 179 14.54 -0.11 -1.32
C GLN A 179 14.66 -1.28 -0.35
N TYR A 180 13.50 -1.83 -0.01
CA TYR A 180 13.35 -3.07 0.72
C TYR A 180 12.71 -4.13 -0.16
N ARG A 181 12.97 -5.39 0.13
CA ARG A 181 12.37 -6.54 -0.53
C ARG A 181 11.94 -7.62 0.45
N LEU A 182 11.01 -8.45 0.00
CA LEU A 182 10.70 -9.75 0.56
C LEU A 182 10.45 -10.70 -0.61
N THR A 183 11.15 -11.82 -0.67
CA THR A 183 10.88 -12.89 -1.63
C THR A 183 9.92 -13.91 -1.04
N ARG A 184 9.22 -14.68 -1.87
CA ARG A 184 8.34 -15.78 -1.40
C ARG A 184 9.09 -16.73 -0.47
N LYS A 185 10.32 -17.09 -0.80
CA LYS A 185 11.13 -17.98 0.03
C LYS A 185 11.38 -17.37 1.42
N GLU A 186 11.79 -16.11 1.48
CA GLU A 186 12.04 -15.39 2.75
C GLU A 186 10.76 -15.24 3.57
N TYR A 187 9.63 -14.94 2.91
CA TYR A 187 8.31 -14.88 3.56
C TYR A 187 7.96 -16.23 4.20
N GLN A 188 8.04 -17.32 3.45
CA GLN A 188 7.77 -18.68 3.96
C GLN A 188 8.69 -19.03 5.13
N GLU A 189 9.97 -18.73 5.04
CA GLU A 189 10.92 -18.94 6.15
C GLU A 189 10.56 -18.14 7.39
N SER A 190 10.00 -16.94 7.24
CA SER A 190 9.61 -16.07 8.36
C SER A 190 8.32 -16.49 9.04
N VAL A 191 7.41 -17.17 8.32
CA VAL A 191 6.10 -17.61 8.82
C VAL A 191 6.16 -19.03 9.37
N TYR A 192 6.88 -19.94 8.71
CA TYR A 192 6.86 -21.38 9.03
C TYR A 192 8.02 -21.86 9.91
N LYS A 193 9.00 -20.99 10.23
CA LYS A 193 10.09 -21.30 11.19
C LYS A 193 9.81 -20.79 12.62
N LYS A 194 8.53 -20.69 12.99
CA LYS A 194 8.15 -20.41 14.39
C LYS A 194 8.05 -21.70 15.19
#